data_bcc7dcefca794f2dd584ef1f51d63082
#
_entry.id   bcc7dcefca794f2dd584ef1f51d63082
#
_cell.length_a   1.000
_cell.length_b   1.000
_cell.length_c   1.000
_cell.angle_alpha   90.00
_cell.angle_beta   90.00
_cell.angle_gamma   90.00
#
_symmetry.space_group_name_H-M   'P 1'
#
loop_
_entity.id
_entity.type
_entity.pdbx_description
1 polymer ?
#
loop_
_entity_poly.entity_id
_entity_poly.type
_entity_poly.pdbx_seq_one_letter_code
_entity_poly.pdbx_strand_id
1 'polypeptide(L)'
;MKNLILMLAMCLGVIACSNSNSTNDKATEEESKKDCVEVLYFHGKQRCTTCMAIEKNAKEVLETQFAEELKNGTVVFKSIDISKDENEKIAAKYEVTWSSLIISRWKDGKESHENLTEFVFANARTAPDAFKSGVADKIRILLK
;
A
#
# COMPACT_ATOMS: atom_id res chain seq x y z
N MET A 1 62.67 -31.84 -31.21
CA MET A 1 63.05 -30.68 -32.02
C MET A 1 62.10 -29.57 -31.70
N LYS A 2 62.60 -28.63 -30.90
CA LYS A 2 62.67 -27.19 -31.21
C LYS A 2 61.33 -26.50 -31.31
N ASN A 3 61.02 -25.49 -30.67
CA ASN A 3 61.52 -24.38 -29.84
C ASN A 3 60.30 -23.69 -29.29
N LEU A 4 60.21 -23.31 -28.03
CA LEU A 4 60.70 -22.12 -27.36
C LEU A 4 60.26 -20.82 -28.02
N ILE A 5 59.58 -20.00 -27.26
CA ILE A 5 59.61 -18.56 -27.01
C ILE A 5 58.24 -18.14 -26.50
N LEU A 6 58.00 -17.98 -25.25
CA LEU A 6 58.24 -16.85 -24.35
C LEU A 6 57.97 -15.48 -24.99
N MET A 7 56.83 -14.89 -24.71
CA MET A 7 56.71 -13.46 -24.57
C MET A 7 55.66 -13.09 -23.52
N LEU A 8 56.22 -12.67 -22.47
CA LEU A 8 55.64 -11.89 -21.37
C LEU A 8 55.26 -10.51 -21.90
N ALA A 9 53.99 -10.12 -21.76
CA ALA A 9 53.60 -8.71 -21.90
C ALA A 9 52.67 -8.35 -20.76
N MET A 10 53.30 -7.82 -19.77
CA MET A 10 52.71 -7.10 -18.66
C MET A 10 52.20 -5.76 -19.18
N CYS A 11 50.89 -5.53 -19.09
CA CYS A 11 50.34 -4.19 -19.22
C CYS A 11 49.50 -3.90 -17.98
N LEU A 12 50.17 -3.17 -17.08
CA LEU A 12 49.47 -2.35 -16.10
C LEU A 12 48.71 -1.25 -16.85
N GLY A 13 47.42 -1.14 -16.59
CA GLY A 13 46.55 -0.12 -17.17
C GLY A 13 45.46 0.29 -16.20
N VAL A 14 45.84 1.17 -15.31
CA VAL A 14 45.10 2.34 -14.81
C VAL A 14 43.68 2.12 -14.33
N ILE A 15 43.58 2.14 -13.02
CA ILE A 15 42.37 2.49 -12.26
C ILE A 15 41.99 3.92 -12.63
N ALA A 16 40.99 4.11 -13.46
CA ALA A 16 40.27 5.36 -13.62
C ALA A 16 39.08 5.39 -12.72
N CYS A 17 39.25 5.92 -11.52
CA CYS A 17 38.13 6.43 -10.73
C CYS A 17 37.55 7.62 -11.49
N SER A 18 36.52 7.40 -12.26
CA SER A 18 35.62 8.46 -12.70
C SER A 18 34.54 8.65 -11.68
N ASN A 19 34.78 9.65 -10.87
CA ASN A 19 33.75 10.28 -10.07
C ASN A 19 32.79 10.99 -11.02
N SER A 20 31.70 10.37 -11.40
CA SER A 20 30.62 11.01 -12.14
C SER A 20 29.47 11.28 -11.18
N ASN A 21 29.37 12.54 -10.95
CA ASN A 21 28.34 13.27 -10.28
C ASN A 21 26.94 12.65 -10.49
N SER A 22 26.29 12.35 -9.39
CA SER A 22 24.87 12.07 -9.29
C SER A 22 24.02 13.11 -10.00
N THR A 23 23.44 12.77 -11.10
CA THR A 23 22.12 13.28 -11.45
C THR A 23 21.09 12.40 -10.77
N ASN A 24 20.42 12.99 -9.83
CA ASN A 24 19.36 12.42 -9.03
C ASN A 24 18.09 12.32 -9.91
N ASP A 25 18.11 11.41 -10.86
CA ASP A 25 16.88 10.96 -11.50
C ASP A 25 16.21 10.01 -10.52
N LYS A 26 15.39 10.61 -9.67
CA LYS A 26 14.39 9.91 -8.88
C LYS A 26 13.34 9.38 -9.85
N ALA A 27 13.71 8.32 -10.57
CA ALA A 27 12.73 7.44 -11.18
C ALA A 27 11.86 6.95 -10.02
N THR A 28 10.63 7.40 -10.02
CA THR A 28 9.57 6.81 -9.22
C THR A 28 9.54 5.35 -9.63
N GLU A 29 10.13 4.49 -8.79
CA GLU A 29 9.86 3.06 -8.86
C GLU A 29 8.36 2.91 -8.61
N GLU A 30 7.58 2.89 -9.68
CA GLU A 30 6.31 2.20 -9.70
C GLU A 30 6.67 0.71 -9.60
N GLU A 31 6.95 0.29 -8.38
CA GLU A 31 7.00 -1.10 -8.03
C GLU A 31 5.66 -1.67 -8.51
N SER A 32 5.70 -2.56 -9.50
CA SER A 32 4.53 -3.22 -10.07
C SER A 32 3.76 -3.85 -8.91
N LYS A 33 2.78 -3.12 -8.41
CA LYS A 33 2.05 -3.51 -7.20
C LYS A 33 1.27 -4.77 -7.53
N LYS A 34 1.49 -5.81 -6.75
CA LYS A 34 0.77 -7.09 -6.88
C LYS A 34 -0.74 -6.83 -6.81
N ASP A 35 -1.51 -7.54 -7.60
CA ASP A 35 -2.97 -7.49 -7.56
C ASP A 35 -3.47 -7.75 -6.14
N CYS A 36 -4.17 -6.77 -5.58
CA CYS A 36 -4.70 -6.85 -4.22
C CYS A 36 -5.83 -5.83 -4.00
N VAL A 37 -6.58 -6.05 -2.93
CA VAL A 37 -7.55 -5.09 -2.40
C VAL A 37 -7.00 -4.53 -1.09
N GLU A 38 -6.82 -3.21 -1.01
CA GLU A 38 -6.39 -2.52 0.20
C GLU A 38 -7.59 -1.87 0.88
N VAL A 39 -7.76 -2.17 2.15
CA VAL A 39 -8.72 -1.49 3.03
C VAL A 39 -7.93 -0.48 3.85
N LEU A 40 -8.05 0.79 3.48
CA LEU A 40 -7.29 1.90 4.02
C LEU A 40 -8.16 2.68 5.00
N TYR A 41 -7.85 2.60 6.28
CA TYR A 41 -8.51 3.39 7.29
C TYR A 41 -7.62 4.56 7.71
N PHE A 42 -8.04 5.76 7.39
CA PHE A 42 -7.37 6.99 7.77
C PHE A 42 -7.96 7.54 9.06
N HIS A 43 -7.12 8.07 9.94
CA HIS A 43 -7.54 8.68 11.20
C HIS A 43 -6.58 9.76 11.66
N GLY A 44 -7.07 10.71 12.44
CA GLY A 44 -6.23 11.69 13.11
C GLY A 44 -5.67 11.19 14.45
N LYS A 45 -4.84 12.00 15.09
CA LYS A 45 -4.27 11.71 16.40
C LYS A 45 -5.36 11.49 17.47
N GLN A 46 -6.37 12.35 17.46
CA GLN A 46 -7.53 12.20 18.34
C GLN A 46 -8.61 11.38 17.65
N ARG A 47 -9.09 10.36 18.33
CA ARG A 47 -10.02 9.40 17.77
C ARG A 47 -11.36 9.45 18.51
N CYS A 48 -12.41 9.74 17.78
CA CYS A 48 -13.78 9.74 18.30
C CYS A 48 -14.29 8.29 18.49
N THR A 49 -15.36 8.14 19.27
CA THR A 49 -15.98 6.82 19.50
C THR A 49 -16.41 6.15 18.20
N THR A 50 -16.95 6.90 17.25
CA THR A 50 -17.33 6.38 15.92
C THR A 50 -16.10 5.99 15.12
N CYS A 51 -15.03 6.77 15.18
CA CYS A 51 -13.76 6.46 14.52
C CYS A 51 -13.18 5.13 15.00
N MET A 52 -13.21 4.89 16.32
CA MET A 52 -12.76 3.62 16.89
C MET A 52 -13.68 2.44 16.50
N ALA A 53 -15.00 2.67 16.42
CA ALA A 53 -15.94 1.65 15.97
C ALA A 53 -15.73 1.26 14.50
N ILE A 54 -15.42 2.21 13.62
CA ILE A 54 -15.12 1.95 12.22
C ILE A 54 -13.91 1.02 12.11
N GLU A 55 -12.80 1.34 12.77
CA GLU A 55 -11.60 0.50 12.72
C GLU A 55 -11.86 -0.90 13.27
N LYS A 56 -12.53 -0.98 14.42
CA LYS A 56 -12.88 -2.26 15.05
C LYS A 56 -13.71 -3.12 14.11
N ASN A 57 -14.80 -2.58 13.57
CA ASN A 57 -15.70 -3.32 12.70
C ASN A 57 -15.02 -3.72 11.38
N ALA A 58 -14.18 -2.85 10.80
CA ALA A 58 -13.42 -3.19 9.61
C ALA A 58 -12.45 -4.35 9.86
N LYS A 59 -11.69 -4.32 10.95
CA LYS A 59 -10.80 -5.42 11.34
C LYS A 59 -11.56 -6.73 11.56
N GLU A 60 -12.69 -6.67 12.27
CA GLU A 60 -13.52 -7.84 12.53
C GLU A 60 -14.05 -8.49 11.24
N VAL A 61 -14.50 -7.68 10.26
CA VAL A 61 -14.87 -8.18 8.94
C VAL A 61 -13.72 -8.93 8.28
N LEU A 62 -12.55 -8.31 8.27
CA LEU A 62 -11.38 -8.85 7.60
C LEU A 62 -10.91 -10.15 8.26
N GLU A 63 -10.83 -10.18 9.58
CA GLU A 63 -10.38 -11.34 10.35
C GLU A 63 -11.37 -12.52 10.27
N THR A 64 -12.68 -12.23 10.17
CA THR A 64 -13.71 -13.29 10.17
C THR A 64 -14.10 -13.76 8.78
N GLN A 65 -14.03 -12.92 7.76
CA GLN A 65 -14.54 -13.23 6.42
C GLN A 65 -13.46 -13.26 5.31
N PHE A 66 -12.26 -12.74 5.59
CA PHE A 66 -11.17 -12.63 4.63
C PHE A 66 -9.81 -13.07 5.23
N ALA A 67 -9.84 -14.00 6.19
CA ALA A 67 -8.63 -14.45 6.88
C ALA A 67 -7.57 -15.03 5.94
N GLU A 68 -7.98 -15.80 4.93
CA GLU A 68 -7.07 -16.37 3.94
C GLU A 68 -6.51 -15.30 3.00
N GLU A 69 -7.33 -14.35 2.56
CA GLU A 69 -6.94 -13.23 1.71
C GLU A 69 -5.98 -12.27 2.46
N LEU A 70 -6.19 -12.06 3.76
CA LEU A 70 -5.23 -11.34 4.60
C LEU A 70 -3.90 -12.06 4.68
N LYS A 71 -3.92 -13.37 4.89
CA LYS A 71 -2.72 -14.20 5.04
C LYS A 71 -1.89 -14.24 3.77
N ASN A 72 -2.51 -14.35 2.61
CA ASN A 72 -1.82 -14.43 1.32
C ASN A 72 -1.54 -13.05 0.68
N GLY A 73 -2.03 -11.96 1.31
CA GLY A 73 -1.82 -10.58 0.86
C GLY A 73 -2.72 -10.14 -0.29
N THR A 74 -3.75 -10.92 -0.66
CA THR A 74 -4.75 -10.51 -1.66
C THR A 74 -5.67 -9.42 -1.09
N VAL A 75 -5.89 -9.42 0.23
CA VAL A 75 -6.50 -8.31 0.96
C VAL A 75 -5.49 -7.78 1.98
N VAL A 76 -5.37 -6.47 2.07
CA VAL A 76 -4.44 -5.80 2.98
C VAL A 76 -5.20 -4.74 3.78
N PHE A 77 -4.99 -4.70 5.09
CA PHE A 77 -5.51 -3.63 5.94
C PHE A 77 -4.41 -2.68 6.37
N LYS A 78 -4.68 -1.38 6.25
CA LYS A 78 -3.77 -0.33 6.73
C LYS A 78 -4.54 0.68 7.58
N SER A 79 -4.07 0.91 8.80
CA SER A 79 -4.50 2.02 9.65
C SER A 79 -3.46 3.14 9.54
N ILE A 80 -3.88 4.31 9.07
CA ILE A 80 -3.01 5.39 8.63
C ILE A 80 -3.33 6.65 9.45
N ASP A 81 -2.37 7.07 10.27
CA ASP A 81 -2.48 8.30 11.05
C ASP A 81 -2.10 9.52 10.20
N ILE A 82 -3.11 10.29 9.76
CA ILE A 82 -2.91 11.47 8.91
C ILE A 82 -2.29 12.68 9.66
N SER A 83 -2.08 12.59 10.96
CA SER A 83 -1.37 13.62 11.74
C SER A 83 0.15 13.50 11.66
N LYS A 84 0.65 12.44 10.99
CA LYS A 84 2.07 12.19 10.80
C LYS A 84 2.51 12.65 9.41
N ASP A 85 3.59 13.40 9.34
CA ASP A 85 4.15 13.95 8.10
C ASP A 85 4.49 12.85 7.07
N GLU A 86 4.93 11.68 7.54
CA GLU A 86 5.21 10.52 6.68
C GLU A 86 4.01 10.03 5.87
N ASN A 87 2.78 10.33 6.35
CA ASN A 87 1.52 9.92 5.73
C ASN A 87 0.86 11.02 4.88
N GLU A 88 1.46 12.22 4.80
CA GLU A 88 0.91 13.33 4.03
C GLU A 88 0.65 12.96 2.56
N LYS A 89 1.61 12.29 1.93
CA LYS A 89 1.51 11.91 0.51
C LYS A 89 0.35 10.94 0.24
N ILE A 90 0.16 9.94 1.11
CA ILE A 90 -0.93 8.98 0.93
C ILE A 90 -2.28 9.61 1.26
N ALA A 91 -2.36 10.50 2.26
CA ALA A 91 -3.57 11.25 2.55
C ALA A 91 -3.97 12.16 1.38
N ALA A 92 -3.02 12.89 0.81
CA ALA A 92 -3.23 13.74 -0.36
C ALA A 92 -3.67 12.94 -1.59
N LYS A 93 -3.08 11.76 -1.83
CA LYS A 93 -3.44 10.88 -2.95
C LYS A 93 -4.94 10.51 -2.95
N TYR A 94 -5.49 10.24 -1.77
CA TYR A 94 -6.90 9.88 -1.62
C TYR A 94 -7.79 11.05 -1.20
N GLU A 95 -7.25 12.28 -1.25
CA GLU A 95 -7.95 13.52 -0.87
C GLU A 95 -8.55 13.48 0.55
N VAL A 96 -7.84 12.80 1.47
CA VAL A 96 -8.29 12.58 2.83
C VAL A 96 -7.76 13.66 3.76
N THR A 97 -8.66 14.36 4.44
CA THR A 97 -8.37 15.41 5.43
C THR A 97 -8.88 15.10 6.84
N TRP A 98 -9.63 14.02 7.00
CA TRP A 98 -10.23 13.56 8.26
C TRP A 98 -10.38 12.03 8.24
N SER A 99 -10.96 11.45 9.31
CA SER A 99 -11.12 9.99 9.39
C SER A 99 -11.95 9.45 8.23
N SER A 100 -11.39 8.52 7.46
CA SER A 100 -12.00 8.01 6.23
C SER A 100 -11.71 6.52 6.04
N LEU A 101 -12.62 5.82 5.39
CA LEU A 101 -12.41 4.44 4.94
C LEU A 101 -12.46 4.39 3.42
N ILE A 102 -11.33 4.00 2.83
CA ILE A 102 -11.16 3.84 1.38
C ILE A 102 -10.91 2.36 1.10
N ILE A 103 -11.56 1.82 0.08
CA ILE A 103 -11.19 0.51 -0.46
C ILE A 103 -10.56 0.73 -1.82
N SER A 104 -9.32 0.31 -1.98
CA SER A 104 -8.53 0.44 -3.20
C SER A 104 -8.25 -0.94 -3.78
N ARG A 105 -8.45 -1.11 -5.09
CA ARG A 105 -8.10 -2.30 -5.85
C ARG A 105 -6.93 -2.01 -6.76
N TRP A 106 -5.92 -2.83 -6.67
CA TRP A 106 -4.83 -2.90 -7.64
C TRP A 106 -5.04 -4.10 -8.55
N LYS A 107 -5.04 -3.87 -9.85
CA LYS A 107 -5.12 -4.93 -10.88
C LYS A 107 -4.30 -4.52 -12.10
N ASP A 108 -3.40 -5.41 -12.53
CA ASP A 108 -2.53 -5.17 -13.70
C ASP A 108 -1.76 -3.83 -13.58
N GLY A 109 -1.27 -3.49 -12.38
CA GLY A 109 -0.55 -2.24 -12.10
C GLY A 109 -1.42 -0.98 -12.09
N LYS A 110 -2.75 -1.11 -12.24
CA LYS A 110 -3.70 0.01 -12.19
C LYS A 110 -4.46 0.02 -10.89
N GLU A 111 -4.67 1.20 -10.37
CA GLU A 111 -5.47 1.40 -9.17
C GLU A 111 -6.86 1.96 -9.51
N SER A 112 -7.84 1.45 -8.79
CA SER A 112 -9.17 2.05 -8.66
C SER A 112 -9.58 2.03 -7.20
N HIS A 113 -10.23 3.08 -6.71
CA HIS A 113 -10.65 3.12 -5.31
C HIS A 113 -12.05 3.68 -5.15
N GLU A 114 -12.64 3.39 -4.01
CA GLU A 114 -13.96 3.87 -3.61
C GLU A 114 -13.90 4.37 -2.17
N ASN A 115 -14.51 5.52 -1.94
CA ASN A 115 -14.62 6.14 -0.63
C ASN A 115 -15.92 5.69 0.06
N LEU A 116 -15.80 4.92 1.13
CA LEU A 116 -16.92 4.42 1.93
C LEU A 116 -17.17 5.24 3.21
N THR A 117 -16.51 6.39 3.36
CA THR A 117 -16.51 7.16 4.61
C THR A 117 -17.92 7.49 5.09
N GLU A 118 -18.77 7.99 4.22
CA GLU A 118 -20.14 8.36 4.58
C GLU A 118 -20.95 7.14 5.06
N PHE A 119 -20.86 6.04 4.32
CA PHE A 119 -21.52 4.78 4.69
C PHE A 119 -21.05 4.23 6.03
N VAL A 120 -19.73 4.20 6.27
CA VAL A 120 -19.18 3.62 7.51
C VAL A 120 -19.46 4.50 8.73
N PHE A 121 -19.46 5.82 8.58
CA PHE A 121 -19.84 6.71 9.67
C PHE A 121 -21.31 6.60 10.05
N ALA A 122 -22.20 6.44 9.08
CA ALA A 122 -23.62 6.26 9.32
C ALA A 122 -23.93 4.95 10.06
N ASN A 123 -23.16 3.88 9.82
CA ASN A 123 -23.49 2.53 10.28
C ASN A 123 -22.61 2.00 11.42
N ALA A 124 -21.41 2.53 11.64
CA ALA A 124 -20.43 1.91 12.54
C ALA A 124 -20.94 1.66 13.98
N ARG A 125 -21.80 2.53 14.50
CA ARG A 125 -22.34 2.44 15.86
C ARG A 125 -23.80 2.02 15.90
N THR A 126 -24.60 2.43 14.93
CA THR A 126 -26.06 2.27 14.92
C THR A 126 -26.50 0.97 14.27
N ALA A 127 -25.75 0.50 13.27
CA ALA A 127 -26.05 -0.70 12.51
C ALA A 127 -24.77 -1.48 12.15
N PRO A 128 -24.03 -2.03 13.13
CA PRO A 128 -22.74 -2.67 12.88
C PRO A 128 -22.81 -3.87 11.93
N ASP A 129 -23.94 -4.58 11.91
CA ASP A 129 -24.13 -5.70 10.97
C ASP A 129 -24.29 -5.20 9.53
N ALA A 130 -24.99 -4.09 9.30
CA ALA A 130 -25.09 -3.45 8.00
C ALA A 130 -23.73 -2.90 7.55
N PHE A 131 -22.94 -2.31 8.46
CA PHE A 131 -21.57 -1.92 8.22
C PHE A 131 -20.74 -3.11 7.72
N LYS A 132 -20.74 -4.20 8.48
CA LYS A 132 -19.92 -5.39 8.18
C LYS A 132 -20.32 -6.02 6.85
N SER A 133 -21.61 -6.16 6.58
CA SER A 133 -22.11 -6.69 5.32
C SER A 133 -21.71 -5.81 4.15
N GLY A 134 -21.93 -4.51 4.23
CA GLY A 134 -21.61 -3.58 3.13
C GLY A 134 -20.12 -3.52 2.82
N VAL A 135 -19.25 -3.50 3.83
CA VAL A 135 -17.79 -3.52 3.63
C VAL A 135 -17.37 -4.87 3.02
N ALA A 136 -17.88 -5.99 3.53
CA ALA A 136 -17.56 -7.31 3.01
C ALA A 136 -18.01 -7.48 1.55
N ASP A 137 -19.20 -7.04 1.21
CA ASP A 137 -19.73 -7.13 -0.16
C ASP A 137 -18.89 -6.29 -1.14
N LYS A 138 -18.46 -5.10 -0.72
CA LYS A 138 -17.56 -4.28 -1.52
C LYS A 138 -16.22 -4.96 -1.78
N ILE A 139 -15.60 -5.54 -0.75
CA ILE A 139 -14.35 -6.30 -0.91
C ILE A 139 -14.54 -7.48 -1.86
N ARG A 140 -15.63 -8.26 -1.71
CA ARG A 140 -15.92 -9.40 -2.61
C ARG A 140 -16.11 -8.99 -4.06
N ILE A 141 -16.73 -7.83 -4.31
CA ILE A 141 -16.89 -7.30 -5.68
C ILE A 141 -15.53 -6.98 -6.28
N LEU A 142 -14.63 -6.38 -5.50
CA LEU A 142 -13.31 -5.97 -5.97
C LEU A 142 -12.30 -7.13 -6.09
N LEU A 143 -12.56 -8.26 -5.45
CA LEU A 143 -11.73 -9.48 -5.58
C LEU A 143 -12.02 -10.27 -6.87
N LYS A 144 -13.08 -9.96 -7.58
CA LYS A 144 -13.44 -10.60 -8.87
C LYS A 144 -12.72 -9.90 -10.04
#